data_6a9720ddae4d709443e43e601571e988
#
_entry.id   6a9720ddae4d709443e43e601571e988
#
_cell.length_a   1.000
_cell.length_b   1.000
_cell.length_c   1.000
_cell.angle_alpha   90.00
_cell.angle_beta   90.00
_cell.angle_gamma   90.00
#
_symmetry.space_group_name_H-M   'P 1'
#
loop_
_entity.id
_entity.type
_entity.pdbx_description
1 polymer ?
#
loop_
_entity_poly.entity_id
_entity_poly.type
_entity_poly.pdbx_seq_one_letter_code
_entity_poly.pdbx_strand_id
1 'polypeptide(L)'
;MRFLLFIFLNLIITNSVLASEKNKAYFAGGCFWCMEESFEKLTGVEKVISGYSGGKTENPTYEEVTYGNTGHLEVVEVIYDASLISFEELLENFWLNIDPFDPFGQFCDKGYSYRSAAFYTNQKEKDLIEKDFKRLEKKFNKKVVTYIREFEKFYIAEDRHQDYYQVYFLNYLKYKKACRREEILNRIWKM
;
A
#
# COMPACT_ATOMS: atom_id res chain seq x y z
N MET A 1 -7.58 12.36 -75.01
CA MET A 1 -8.29 12.56 -73.70
C MET A 1 -7.56 11.69 -72.69
N ARG A 2 -6.69 12.28 -71.86
CA ARG A 2 -5.90 11.57 -70.82
C ARG A 2 -6.64 11.73 -69.48
N PHE A 3 -7.17 10.63 -68.95
CA PHE A 3 -7.75 10.59 -67.58
C PHE A 3 -6.60 10.48 -66.55
N LEU A 4 -6.40 11.51 -65.74
CA LEU A 4 -5.55 11.44 -64.56
C LEU A 4 -6.33 10.83 -63.39
N LEU A 5 -5.91 9.65 -62.94
CA LEU A 5 -6.48 8.96 -61.77
C LEU A 5 -5.79 9.51 -60.54
N PHE A 6 -6.48 10.32 -59.73
CA PHE A 6 -5.97 10.75 -58.41
C PHE A 6 -6.26 9.65 -57.40
N ILE A 7 -5.19 8.98 -56.96
CA ILE A 7 -5.24 8.04 -55.83
C ILE A 7 -5.14 8.85 -54.55
N PHE A 8 -6.23 8.98 -53.81
CA PHE A 8 -6.21 9.51 -52.44
C PHE A 8 -5.68 8.42 -51.49
N LEU A 9 -4.43 8.59 -51.03
CA LEU A 9 -3.86 7.76 -49.99
C LEU A 9 -4.40 8.24 -48.63
N ASN A 10 -5.40 7.55 -48.07
CA ASN A 10 -5.86 7.78 -46.72
C ASN A 10 -4.81 7.26 -45.70
N LEU A 11 -4.03 8.16 -45.11
CA LEU A 11 -3.13 7.86 -44.00
C LEU A 11 -3.97 7.64 -42.72
N ILE A 12 -4.28 6.40 -42.40
CA ILE A 12 -4.91 6.06 -41.11
C ILE A 12 -3.82 6.20 -40.03
N ILE A 13 -3.83 7.31 -39.30
CA ILE A 13 -3.02 7.48 -38.09
C ILE A 13 -3.71 6.65 -37.00
N THR A 14 -3.23 5.45 -36.77
CA THR A 14 -3.61 4.65 -35.60
C THR A 14 -2.93 5.27 -34.39
N ASN A 15 -3.62 6.10 -33.63
CA ASN A 15 -3.21 6.48 -32.28
C ASN A 15 -3.30 5.22 -31.42
N SER A 16 -2.19 4.48 -31.29
CA SER A 16 -2.03 3.51 -30.23
C SER A 16 -1.98 4.26 -28.89
N VAL A 17 -3.09 4.31 -28.18
CA VAL A 17 -3.09 4.66 -26.77
C VAL A 17 -2.29 3.57 -26.08
N LEU A 18 -1.00 3.84 -25.81
CA LEU A 18 -0.20 3.03 -24.92
C LEU A 18 -0.91 3.09 -23.56
N ALA A 19 -1.57 2.00 -23.18
CA ALA A 19 -2.05 1.86 -21.82
C ALA A 19 -0.82 2.06 -20.90
N SER A 20 -0.84 3.09 -20.07
CA SER A 20 0.20 3.32 -19.06
C SER A 20 0.28 2.06 -18.20
N GLU A 21 1.46 1.47 -18.14
CA GLU A 21 1.70 0.32 -17.26
C GLU A 21 1.51 0.82 -15.82
N LYS A 22 0.45 0.31 -15.16
CA LYS A 22 0.09 0.76 -13.82
C LYS A 22 1.15 0.28 -12.83
N ASN A 23 1.68 1.21 -12.05
CA ASN A 23 2.65 0.87 -11.02
C ASN A 23 1.95 0.30 -9.79
N LYS A 24 2.65 -0.55 -9.06
CA LYS A 24 2.16 -1.17 -7.83
C LYS A 24 3.17 -0.98 -6.70
N ALA A 25 2.65 -0.71 -5.50
CA ALA A 25 3.42 -0.65 -4.27
C ALA A 25 2.72 -1.45 -3.18
N TYR A 26 3.46 -1.98 -2.20
CA TYR A 26 2.93 -2.88 -1.18
C TYR A 26 3.37 -2.43 0.21
N PHE A 27 2.38 -2.26 1.12
CA PHE A 27 2.63 -1.77 2.46
C PHE A 27 1.81 -2.53 3.51
N ALA A 28 2.45 -2.89 4.62
CA ALA A 28 1.81 -3.41 5.82
C ALA A 28 1.86 -2.37 6.92
N GLY A 29 0.73 -1.93 7.43
CA GLY A 29 0.63 -0.87 8.44
C GLY A 29 -0.35 -1.18 9.57
N GLY A 30 -0.43 -2.44 10.01
CA GLY A 30 -1.45 -2.96 10.90
C GLY A 30 -2.72 -3.28 10.13
N CYS A 31 -3.88 -2.93 10.68
CA CYS A 31 -5.16 -3.17 10.01
C CYS A 31 -5.18 -2.60 8.58
N PHE A 32 -5.36 -3.47 7.60
CA PHE A 32 -5.38 -3.10 6.18
C PHE A 32 -6.55 -2.17 5.80
N TRP A 33 -7.70 -2.20 6.51
CA TRP A 33 -8.80 -1.25 6.28
C TRP A 33 -8.37 0.21 6.51
N CYS A 34 -7.50 0.44 7.52
CA CYS A 34 -6.97 1.77 7.80
C CYS A 34 -5.94 2.21 6.76
N MET A 35 -5.15 1.27 6.26
CA MET A 35 -4.18 1.56 5.21
C MET A 35 -4.88 1.81 3.87
N GLU A 36 -5.90 1.03 3.52
CA GLU A 36 -6.76 1.22 2.36
C GLU A 36 -7.36 2.64 2.37
N GLU A 37 -8.05 3.04 3.46
CA GLU A 37 -8.57 4.40 3.62
C GLU A 37 -7.50 5.48 3.42
N SER A 38 -6.28 5.26 3.92
CA SER A 38 -5.23 6.29 3.88
C SER A 38 -4.64 6.49 2.49
N PHE A 39 -4.50 5.41 1.72
CA PHE A 39 -3.94 5.48 0.37
C PHE A 39 -4.97 5.91 -0.68
N GLU A 40 -6.22 5.48 -0.58
CA GLU A 40 -7.27 5.85 -1.54
C GLU A 40 -7.60 7.34 -1.57
N LYS A 41 -7.23 8.07 -0.54
CA LYS A 41 -7.38 9.54 -0.48
C LYS A 41 -6.33 10.30 -1.28
N LEU A 42 -5.29 9.63 -1.76
CA LEU A 42 -4.20 10.28 -2.47
C LEU A 42 -4.53 10.45 -3.95
N THR A 43 -4.35 11.66 -4.47
CA THR A 43 -4.47 11.92 -5.90
C THR A 43 -3.38 11.13 -6.64
N GLY A 44 -3.76 10.39 -7.68
CA GLY A 44 -2.87 9.51 -8.42
C GLY A 44 -2.92 8.04 -7.99
N VAL A 45 -3.50 7.72 -6.82
CA VAL A 45 -3.86 6.34 -6.47
C VAL A 45 -5.18 6.00 -7.17
N GLU A 46 -5.17 4.92 -7.93
CA GLU A 46 -6.34 4.47 -8.69
C GLU A 46 -7.16 3.42 -7.94
N LYS A 47 -6.48 2.56 -7.20
CA LYS A 47 -7.10 1.48 -6.43
C LYS A 47 -6.17 1.01 -5.33
N VAL A 48 -6.76 0.62 -4.20
CA VAL A 48 -6.08 -0.11 -3.14
C VAL A 48 -6.79 -1.44 -2.92
N ILE A 49 -6.03 -2.51 -2.70
CA ILE A 49 -6.57 -3.85 -2.52
C ILE A 49 -6.00 -4.39 -1.21
N SER A 50 -6.89 -4.76 -0.28
CA SER A 50 -6.52 -5.42 0.97
C SER A 50 -6.14 -6.89 0.74
N GLY A 51 -5.08 -7.37 1.40
CA GLY A 51 -4.59 -8.74 1.20
C GLY A 51 -3.46 -9.14 2.16
N TYR A 52 -2.72 -10.15 1.76
CA TYR A 52 -1.68 -10.78 2.57
C TYR A 52 -0.39 -10.95 1.78
N SER A 53 0.76 -10.71 2.43
CA SER A 53 2.09 -10.91 1.82
C SER A 53 3.16 -11.17 2.88
N GLY A 54 4.33 -11.63 2.41
CA GLY A 54 5.54 -11.82 3.22
C GLY A 54 5.58 -13.12 4.04
N GLY A 55 4.57 -13.98 3.91
CA GLY A 55 4.53 -15.31 4.54
C GLY A 55 4.79 -16.44 3.56
N LYS A 56 4.62 -17.69 4.04
CA LYS A 56 4.93 -18.90 3.25
C LYS A 56 3.69 -19.72 2.87
N THR A 57 2.58 -19.51 3.56
CA THR A 57 1.34 -20.25 3.30
C THR A 57 0.74 -19.78 1.98
N GLU A 58 0.43 -20.72 1.08
CA GLU A 58 -0.24 -20.39 -0.18
C GLU A 58 -1.73 -20.23 0.01
N ASN A 59 -2.32 -19.20 -0.63
CA ASN A 59 -3.74 -18.88 -0.57
C ASN A 59 -4.29 -18.86 0.87
N PRO A 60 -3.65 -18.10 1.78
CA PRO A 60 -4.05 -18.10 3.18
C PRO A 60 -5.42 -17.44 3.35
N THR A 61 -6.19 -17.92 4.32
CA THR A 61 -7.41 -17.27 4.78
C THR A 61 -7.12 -16.22 5.85
N TYR A 62 -8.07 -15.32 6.11
CA TYR A 62 -7.98 -14.33 7.18
C TYR A 62 -7.71 -14.97 8.54
N GLU A 63 -8.43 -16.04 8.86
CA GLU A 63 -8.29 -16.77 10.12
C GLU A 63 -6.88 -17.35 10.28
N GLU A 64 -6.32 -17.93 9.22
CA GLU A 64 -4.95 -18.47 9.24
C GLU A 64 -3.91 -17.36 9.41
N VAL A 65 -4.08 -16.21 8.78
CA VAL A 65 -3.15 -15.07 8.91
C VAL A 65 -3.23 -14.46 10.30
N THR A 66 -4.44 -14.29 10.85
CA THR A 66 -4.66 -13.60 12.12
C THR A 66 -4.33 -14.47 13.33
N TYR A 67 -4.70 -15.75 13.29
CA TYR A 67 -4.59 -16.66 14.43
C TYR A 67 -3.57 -17.78 14.24
N GLY A 68 -3.11 -17.99 13.02
CA GLY A 68 -2.15 -19.03 12.67
C GLY A 68 -0.70 -18.56 12.69
N ASN A 69 0.16 -19.34 12.07
CA ASN A 69 1.59 -19.05 11.93
C ASN A 69 2.01 -19.08 10.44
N THR A 70 1.28 -18.36 9.60
CA THR A 70 1.52 -18.29 8.16
C THR A 70 2.77 -17.47 7.80
N GLY A 71 3.18 -16.56 8.69
CA GLY A 71 4.23 -15.57 8.42
C GLY A 71 3.77 -14.38 7.56
N HIS A 72 2.49 -14.38 7.11
CA HIS A 72 1.93 -13.25 6.38
C HIS A 72 1.62 -12.07 7.30
N LEU A 73 1.66 -10.88 6.68
CA LEU A 73 1.17 -9.62 7.24
C LEU A 73 -0.12 -9.23 6.53
N GLU A 74 -0.96 -8.44 7.19
CA GLU A 74 -2.00 -7.67 6.51
C GLU A 74 -1.33 -6.57 5.67
N VAL A 75 -1.56 -6.59 4.36
CA VAL A 75 -0.87 -5.76 3.37
C VAL A 75 -1.90 -5.11 2.46
N VAL A 76 -1.61 -3.91 1.99
CA VAL A 76 -2.35 -3.30 0.88
C VAL A 76 -1.48 -3.28 -0.37
N GLU A 77 -2.06 -3.67 -1.52
CA GLU A 77 -1.54 -3.40 -2.85
C GLU A 77 -2.09 -2.05 -3.30
N VAL A 78 -1.21 -1.09 -3.54
CA VAL A 78 -1.56 0.25 -4.03
C VAL A 78 -1.25 0.32 -5.52
N ILE A 79 -2.29 0.51 -6.35
CA ILE A 79 -2.18 0.69 -7.80
C ILE A 79 -2.25 2.18 -8.08
N TYR A 80 -1.23 2.74 -8.74
CA TYR A 80 -1.09 4.18 -8.89
C TYR A 80 -0.53 4.61 -10.25
N ASP A 81 -0.83 5.84 -10.64
CA ASP A 81 -0.25 6.50 -11.82
C ASP A 81 1.03 7.24 -11.41
N ALA A 82 2.19 6.72 -11.82
CA ALA A 82 3.49 7.31 -11.49
C ALA A 82 3.73 8.68 -12.12
N SER A 83 2.88 9.14 -13.02
CA SER A 83 2.91 10.52 -13.53
C SER A 83 2.24 11.52 -12.59
N LEU A 84 1.39 11.05 -11.66
CA LEU A 84 0.62 11.87 -10.73
C LEU A 84 1.13 11.76 -9.28
N ILE A 85 1.64 10.60 -8.88
CA ILE A 85 2.17 10.36 -7.53
C ILE A 85 3.37 9.42 -7.61
N SER A 86 4.43 9.75 -6.91
CA SER A 86 5.66 8.96 -6.86
C SER A 86 5.62 7.90 -5.74
N PHE A 87 6.49 6.88 -5.84
CA PHE A 87 6.71 5.92 -4.76
C PHE A 87 7.18 6.60 -3.45
N GLU A 88 7.97 7.67 -3.55
CA GLU A 88 8.42 8.45 -2.38
C GLU A 88 7.23 9.08 -1.63
N GLU A 89 6.25 9.64 -2.34
CA GLU A 89 5.04 10.22 -1.74
C GLU A 89 4.13 9.14 -1.12
N LEU A 90 4.02 7.97 -1.77
CA LEU A 90 3.33 6.81 -1.15
C LEU A 90 4.05 6.35 0.12
N LEU A 91 5.37 6.30 0.10
CA LEU A 91 6.18 5.91 1.26
C LEU A 91 6.05 6.95 2.40
N GLU A 92 5.98 8.24 2.09
CA GLU A 92 5.71 9.28 3.09
C GLU A 92 4.33 9.10 3.73
N ASN A 93 3.27 8.86 2.92
CA ASN A 93 1.94 8.55 3.45
C ASN A 93 1.96 7.29 4.32
N PHE A 94 2.68 6.24 3.92
CA PHE A 94 2.86 5.04 4.72
C PHE A 94 3.41 5.36 6.11
N TRP A 95 4.54 6.09 6.18
CA TRP A 95 5.17 6.45 7.45
C TRP A 95 4.23 7.23 8.36
N LEU A 96 3.54 8.24 7.82
CA LEU A 96 2.61 9.08 8.58
C LEU A 96 1.41 8.32 9.15
N ASN A 97 1.12 7.14 8.61
CA ASN A 97 0.00 6.28 9.02
C ASN A 97 0.38 5.10 9.90
N ILE A 98 1.62 5.00 10.38
CA ILE A 98 2.07 3.92 11.27
C ILE A 98 2.80 4.44 12.50
N ASP A 99 2.93 3.57 13.51
CA ASP A 99 3.98 3.67 14.54
C ASP A 99 5.19 2.84 14.10
N PRO A 100 6.27 3.46 13.58
CA PRO A 100 7.43 2.73 13.11
C PRO A 100 8.26 2.11 14.23
N PHE A 101 7.87 2.31 15.49
CA PHE A 101 8.59 1.88 16.68
C PHE A 101 7.88 0.79 17.48
N ASP A 102 6.70 0.32 17.03
CA ASP A 102 5.96 -0.77 17.69
C ASP A 102 6.33 -2.14 17.10
N PRO A 103 7.05 -3.00 17.82
CA PRO A 103 7.46 -4.31 17.33
C PRO A 103 6.38 -5.39 17.46
N PHE A 104 5.23 -5.07 18.08
CA PHE A 104 4.20 -6.07 18.41
C PHE A 104 2.93 -5.96 17.56
N GLY A 105 2.85 -4.99 16.69
CA GLY A 105 1.67 -4.72 15.84
C GLY A 105 1.52 -3.23 15.59
N GLN A 106 0.29 -2.75 15.48
CA GLN A 106 0.00 -1.33 15.30
C GLN A 106 -1.20 -0.94 16.16
N PHE A 107 -1.04 0.08 16.97
CA PHE A 107 -2.10 0.66 17.81
C PHE A 107 -2.78 -0.41 18.71
N CYS A 108 -4.08 -0.69 18.48
CA CYS A 108 -4.81 -1.71 19.24
C CYS A 108 -4.64 -3.13 18.65
N ASP A 109 -4.18 -3.25 17.42
CA ASP A 109 -3.99 -4.53 16.76
C ASP A 109 -2.63 -5.11 17.11
N LYS A 110 -2.64 -6.21 17.84
CA LYS A 110 -1.43 -6.88 18.30
C LYS A 110 -1.32 -8.28 17.69
N GLY A 111 -0.13 -8.65 17.33
CA GLY A 111 0.16 -9.92 16.68
C GLY A 111 1.09 -9.72 15.48
N TYR A 112 1.61 -10.85 14.98
CA TYR A 112 2.58 -10.84 13.90
C TYR A 112 2.01 -10.24 12.61
N SER A 113 0.78 -10.60 12.25
CA SER A 113 0.08 -10.14 11.05
C SER A 113 -0.12 -8.61 10.98
N TYR A 114 -0.09 -7.94 12.13
CA TYR A 114 -0.28 -6.48 12.24
C TYR A 114 1.02 -5.68 12.35
N ARG A 115 2.18 -6.31 12.19
CA ARG A 115 3.47 -5.60 12.16
C ARG A 115 3.61 -4.79 10.88
N SER A 116 4.34 -3.68 10.96
CA SER A 116 4.59 -2.83 9.80
C SER A 116 5.69 -3.36 8.90
N ALA A 117 5.52 -3.21 7.59
CA ALA A 117 6.52 -3.51 6.57
C ALA A 117 6.34 -2.62 5.34
N ALA A 118 7.46 -2.19 4.75
CA ALA A 118 7.50 -1.66 3.40
C ALA A 118 8.15 -2.70 2.49
N PHE A 119 7.46 -3.04 1.40
CA PHE A 119 7.97 -3.99 0.42
C PHE A 119 8.58 -3.24 -0.77
N TYR A 120 9.67 -3.78 -1.32
CA TYR A 120 10.30 -3.26 -2.52
C TYR A 120 10.22 -4.28 -3.66
N THR A 121 10.00 -3.81 -4.86
CA THR A 121 9.97 -4.61 -6.10
C THR A 121 11.25 -4.44 -6.92
N ASN A 122 12.05 -3.42 -6.59
CA ASN A 122 13.29 -3.08 -7.28
C ASN A 122 14.28 -2.35 -6.35
N GLN A 123 15.52 -2.21 -6.80
CA GLN A 123 16.59 -1.62 -5.99
C GLN A 123 16.35 -0.14 -5.67
N LYS A 124 15.73 0.63 -6.59
CA LYS A 124 15.42 2.05 -6.34
C LYS A 124 14.45 2.23 -5.18
N GLU A 125 13.40 1.42 -5.11
CA GLU A 125 12.44 1.43 -3.99
C GLU A 125 13.13 1.03 -2.69
N LYS A 126 13.98 0.00 -2.72
CA LYS A 126 14.76 -0.41 -1.55
C LYS A 126 15.61 0.73 -1.00
N ASP A 127 16.34 1.42 -1.88
CA ASP A 127 17.22 2.53 -1.49
C ASP A 127 16.41 3.69 -0.87
N LEU A 128 15.21 3.98 -1.38
CA LEU A 128 14.30 4.98 -0.83
C LEU A 128 13.81 4.60 0.57
N ILE A 129 13.39 3.34 0.76
CA ILE A 129 12.95 2.84 2.06
C ILE A 129 14.10 2.91 3.07
N GLU A 130 15.29 2.44 2.71
CA GLU A 130 16.48 2.48 3.59
C GLU A 130 16.92 3.91 3.94
N LYS A 131 16.81 4.85 3.00
CA LYS A 131 17.07 6.28 3.21
C LYS A 131 16.12 6.84 4.27
N ASP A 132 14.83 6.54 4.16
CA ASP A 132 13.81 6.99 5.10
C ASP A 132 13.98 6.35 6.48
N PHE A 133 14.33 5.07 6.53
CA PHE A 133 14.68 4.40 7.78
C PHE A 133 15.73 5.18 8.57
N LYS A 134 16.86 5.46 7.94
CA LYS A 134 17.96 6.23 8.56
C LYS A 134 17.51 7.63 8.98
N ARG A 135 16.69 8.28 8.14
CA ARG A 135 16.12 9.60 8.42
C ARG A 135 15.25 9.59 9.69
N LEU A 136 14.37 8.58 9.81
CA LEU A 136 13.47 8.43 10.95
C LEU A 136 14.24 8.09 12.25
N GLU A 137 15.18 7.15 12.20
CA GLU A 137 16.01 6.81 13.34
C GLU A 137 16.78 8.04 13.86
N LYS A 138 17.36 8.82 12.96
CA LYS A 138 18.04 10.08 13.30
C LYS A 138 17.08 11.12 13.89
N LYS A 139 15.91 11.31 13.26
CA LYS A 139 14.90 12.31 13.69
C LYS A 139 14.38 12.03 15.09
N PHE A 140 14.10 10.76 15.39
CA PHE A 140 13.46 10.36 16.65
C PHE A 140 14.45 9.85 17.70
N ASN A 141 15.72 9.69 17.35
CA ASN A 141 16.75 9.02 18.17
C ASN A 141 16.24 7.67 18.73
N LYS A 142 15.58 6.89 17.87
CA LYS A 142 14.92 5.64 18.25
C LYS A 142 15.04 4.64 17.09
N LYS A 143 15.23 3.35 17.39
CA LYS A 143 15.31 2.30 16.39
C LYS A 143 13.97 2.09 15.73
N VAL A 144 13.94 2.14 14.40
CA VAL A 144 12.79 1.75 13.58
C VAL A 144 12.71 0.22 13.54
N VAL A 145 11.54 -0.34 13.74
CA VAL A 145 11.29 -1.79 13.77
C VAL A 145 10.41 -2.29 12.64
N THR A 146 9.98 -1.38 11.76
CA THR A 146 9.29 -1.71 10.50
C THR A 146 10.18 -2.61 9.65
N TYR A 147 9.62 -3.65 9.04
CA TYR A 147 10.39 -4.53 8.16
C TYR A 147 10.63 -3.86 6.79
N ILE A 148 11.81 -4.11 6.22
CA ILE A 148 12.11 -3.88 4.81
C ILE A 148 12.15 -5.25 4.15
N ARG A 149 11.27 -5.52 3.18
CA ARG A 149 11.15 -6.85 2.56
C ARG A 149 11.14 -6.76 1.05
N GLU A 150 11.75 -7.72 0.40
CA GLU A 150 11.53 -7.96 -1.02
C GLU A 150 10.11 -8.45 -1.24
N PHE A 151 9.43 -7.91 -2.26
CA PHE A 151 8.11 -8.37 -2.63
C PHE A 151 8.20 -9.67 -3.43
N GLU A 152 7.49 -10.70 -3.01
CA GLU A 152 7.44 -11.99 -3.70
C GLU A 152 6.04 -12.26 -4.27
N LYS A 153 5.02 -12.26 -3.42
CA LYS A 153 3.67 -12.62 -3.79
C LYS A 153 2.62 -11.93 -2.92
N PHE A 154 1.49 -11.60 -3.52
CA PHE A 154 0.34 -11.01 -2.85
C PHE A 154 -0.87 -11.91 -3.01
N TYR A 155 -1.59 -12.12 -1.94
CA TYR A 155 -2.85 -12.85 -1.91
C TYR A 155 -3.97 -11.89 -1.52
N ILE A 156 -4.97 -11.74 -2.39
CA ILE A 156 -6.10 -10.84 -2.15
C ILE A 156 -6.90 -11.39 -0.97
N ALA A 157 -7.23 -10.53 -0.02
CA ALA A 157 -8.12 -10.88 1.08
C ALA A 157 -9.56 -11.04 0.59
N GLU A 158 -10.38 -11.71 1.40
CA GLU A 158 -11.76 -12.01 1.11
C GLU A 158 -12.57 -10.73 0.83
N ASP A 159 -13.59 -10.82 -0.01
CA ASP A 159 -14.41 -9.67 -0.47
C ASP A 159 -14.96 -8.82 0.68
N ARG A 160 -15.28 -9.44 1.81
CA ARG A 160 -15.75 -8.75 3.03
C ARG A 160 -14.74 -7.76 3.62
N HIS A 161 -13.47 -7.82 3.21
CA HIS A 161 -12.40 -6.95 3.68
C HIS A 161 -12.07 -5.82 2.69
N GLN A 162 -12.53 -5.90 1.44
CA GLN A 162 -12.33 -4.86 0.45
C GLN A 162 -13.28 -3.69 0.73
N ASP A 163 -12.81 -2.47 0.58
CA ASP A 163 -13.58 -1.23 0.80
C ASP A 163 -14.30 -1.19 2.17
N TYR A 164 -13.78 -1.93 3.17
CA TYR A 164 -14.46 -2.09 4.46
C TYR A 164 -14.80 -0.76 5.12
N TYR A 165 -13.93 0.23 5.01
CA TYR A 165 -14.13 1.56 5.60
C TYR A 165 -15.30 2.32 4.95
N GLN A 166 -15.69 1.98 3.72
CA GLN A 166 -16.85 2.54 3.00
C GLN A 166 -18.10 1.67 3.24
N VAL A 167 -18.00 0.36 2.99
CA VAL A 167 -19.12 -0.59 3.05
C VAL A 167 -19.67 -0.73 4.48
N TYR A 168 -18.78 -0.81 5.46
CA TYR A 168 -19.15 -0.97 6.88
C TYR A 168 -18.77 0.28 7.70
N PHE A 169 -19.01 1.44 7.17
CA PHE A 169 -18.57 2.74 7.67
C PHE A 169 -18.75 2.94 9.19
N LEU A 170 -19.94 2.65 9.73
CA LEU A 170 -20.21 2.84 11.17
C LEU A 170 -19.38 1.89 12.04
N ASN A 171 -19.19 0.66 11.60
CA ASN A 171 -18.37 -0.32 12.33
C ASN A 171 -16.89 0.09 12.28
N TYR A 172 -16.44 0.52 11.12
CA TYR A 172 -15.08 1.03 10.93
C TYR A 172 -14.79 2.25 11.80
N LEU A 173 -15.71 3.23 11.88
CA LEU A 173 -15.54 4.41 12.74
C LEU A 173 -15.45 4.03 14.22
N LYS A 174 -16.29 3.09 14.69
CA LYS A 174 -16.23 2.58 16.06
C LYS A 174 -14.88 1.94 16.36
N TYR A 175 -14.41 1.08 15.45
CA TYR A 175 -13.11 0.43 15.56
C TYR A 175 -11.97 1.46 15.59
N LYS A 176 -11.90 2.39 14.60
CA LYS A 176 -10.86 3.42 14.49
C LYS A 176 -10.77 4.29 15.74
N LYS A 177 -11.94 4.66 16.30
CA LYS A 177 -12.03 5.42 17.55
C LYS A 177 -11.57 4.63 18.77
N ALA A 178 -11.97 3.37 18.89
CA ALA A 178 -11.57 2.49 19.99
C ALA A 178 -10.05 2.26 19.99
N CYS A 179 -9.44 2.12 18.82
CA CYS A 179 -7.98 1.98 18.66
C CYS A 179 -7.20 3.26 18.94
N ARG A 180 -7.83 4.43 19.03
CA ARG A 180 -7.18 5.74 19.24
C ARG A 180 -6.07 6.01 18.22
N ARG A 181 -6.19 5.44 17.01
CA ARG A 181 -5.14 5.49 15.98
C ARG A 181 -4.72 6.93 15.68
N GLU A 182 -5.67 7.81 15.42
CA GLU A 182 -5.44 9.22 15.10
C GLU A 182 -4.71 9.97 16.22
N GLU A 183 -5.13 9.77 17.47
CA GLU A 183 -4.48 10.39 18.62
C GLU A 183 -3.01 9.93 18.78
N ILE A 184 -2.76 8.63 18.58
CA ILE A 184 -1.43 8.07 18.68
C ILE A 184 -0.53 8.59 17.54
N LEU A 185 -1.04 8.63 16.30
CA LEU A 185 -0.32 9.20 15.16
C LEU A 185 0.03 10.66 15.37
N ASN A 186 -0.92 11.49 15.81
CA ASN A 186 -0.69 12.89 16.12
C ASN A 186 0.41 13.07 17.17
N ARG A 187 0.45 12.21 18.19
CA ARG A 187 1.49 12.23 19.22
C ARG A 187 2.87 11.85 18.69
N ILE A 188 2.94 10.85 17.78
CA ILE A 188 4.21 10.39 17.18
C ILE A 188 4.74 11.45 16.23
N TRP A 189 3.89 11.92 15.32
CA TRP A 189 4.31 12.78 14.22
C TRP A 189 4.23 14.26 14.53
N LYS A 190 3.61 14.66 15.68
CA LYS A 190 3.38 16.06 16.12
C LYS A 190 2.66 16.89 15.04
N MET A 191 1.64 16.28 14.43
CA MET A 191 0.75 16.95 13.47
C MET A 191 -0.30 17.80 14.20
#